data_f13e1b8fed7abbce8175161fb14f229a
#
_entry.id   f13e1b8fed7abbce8175161fb14f229a
#
_cell.length_a   1.000
_cell.length_b   1.000
_cell.length_c   1.000
_cell.angle_alpha   90.00
_cell.angle_beta   90.00
_cell.angle_gamma   90.00
#
_symmetry.space_group_name_H-M   'P 1'
#
loop_
_entity.id
_entity.type
_entity.pdbx_description
1 polymer ?
#
loop_
_entity_poly.entity_id
_entity_poly.type
_entity_poly.pdbx_seq_one_letter_code
_entity_poly.pdbx_strand_id
1 'polypeptide(L)'
;MCVHAAVIQMDKQAHVMTDINGVQYAFVFPNLNTATLQTANGQMAEWFKLNGTLQSIGSYTALTQLDDATVYVAKQGTQTDTVVVFDYQNYRLDKCNLLVTPTCEQVTMDLQDTVAQDYLKTFTYKTFDGLYVTLPRQVTVRHNNLTWQEDAWQIIEQVDTLMLTLHHAILLEQKQLLDATFTMKDVFFEDSVTSNECVAIAIAHNAKSFTTLRGNKRENEAERPIEESTIMGSAPLNILFKANASPAAEYYTWTFWRFEEQLALREDNEQRYVFEQNGTYKVDLHMENAAGCACDTTFADIVVKESMMMVPNVFTPNGDGKNDEFRVAYRSIGEFHCWVFNRWGHQVFSWTDPAKGWDGKINGKKAPDGAYYYIIEAVGTDGIVYKLKGDINLIRGGK
;
A
#
# COMPACT_ATOMS: atom_id res chain seq x y z
N MET A 1 25.19 39.61 29.74
CA MET A 1 23.89 39.37 30.35
C MET A 1 24.12 39.23 31.85
N CYS A 2 23.62 40.14 32.69
CA CYS A 2 23.66 39.99 34.15
C CYS A 2 22.71 38.83 34.50
N VAL A 3 23.27 37.75 35.00
CA VAL A 3 22.49 36.65 35.58
C VAL A 3 21.88 37.24 36.85
N HIS A 4 20.62 37.63 36.88
CA HIS A 4 19.91 37.97 38.10
C HIS A 4 19.85 36.69 38.95
N ALA A 5 20.30 36.80 40.20
CA ALA A 5 20.19 35.69 41.14
C ALA A 5 18.69 35.41 41.33
N ALA A 6 18.24 34.22 41.02
CA ALA A 6 16.85 33.80 41.15
C ALA A 6 16.43 33.84 42.64
N VAL A 7 15.25 34.38 42.96
CA VAL A 7 14.65 34.33 44.30
C VAL A 7 14.18 32.90 44.60
N ILE A 8 13.64 32.20 43.61
CA ILE A 8 13.12 30.84 43.74
C ILE A 8 14.17 29.85 43.27
N GLN A 9 14.44 28.84 44.08
CA GLN A 9 15.31 27.72 43.74
C GLN A 9 14.65 26.82 42.72
N MET A 10 15.40 26.41 41.66
CA MET A 10 14.96 25.39 40.74
C MET A 10 14.83 24.03 41.45
N ASP A 11 13.64 23.48 41.51
CA ASP A 11 13.39 22.15 42.08
C ASP A 11 13.85 21.06 41.08
N LYS A 12 14.61 20.09 41.60
CA LYS A 12 15.10 18.96 40.79
C LYS A 12 14.05 17.93 40.50
N GLN A 13 12.93 17.92 41.21
CA GLN A 13 11.82 16.97 41.00
C GLN A 13 10.79 17.52 40.01
N ALA A 14 10.79 18.83 39.78
CA ALA A 14 9.88 19.47 38.83
C ALA A 14 10.48 19.48 37.41
N HIS A 15 9.64 19.27 36.41
CA HIS A 15 9.98 19.70 35.06
C HIS A 15 9.83 21.23 34.98
N VAL A 16 10.90 21.91 34.60
CA VAL A 16 10.95 23.37 34.58
C VAL A 16 10.95 23.87 33.15
N MET A 17 10.01 24.75 32.84
CA MET A 17 9.94 25.45 31.55
C MET A 17 10.29 26.93 31.78
N THR A 18 11.01 27.52 30.84
CA THR A 18 11.42 28.94 30.83
C THR A 18 10.84 29.66 29.62
N ASP A 19 11.00 31.01 29.64
CA ASP A 19 10.57 31.87 28.51
C ASP A 19 9.06 31.79 28.21
N ILE A 20 8.27 31.81 29.29
CA ILE A 20 6.82 31.67 29.21
C ILE A 20 6.18 33.06 29.32
N ASN A 21 5.13 33.28 28.50
CA ASN A 21 4.43 34.56 28.52
C ASN A 21 3.72 34.82 29.88
N GLY A 22 4.13 35.87 30.60
CA GLY A 22 3.55 36.33 31.86
C GLY A 22 4.10 35.70 33.14
N VAL A 23 5.05 34.72 33.05
CA VAL A 23 5.77 34.15 34.19
C VAL A 23 7.21 33.84 33.81
N GLN A 24 8.13 33.82 34.77
CA GLN A 24 9.53 33.50 34.50
C GLN A 24 9.77 31.99 34.35
N TYR A 25 9.05 31.21 35.16
CA TYR A 25 9.18 29.74 35.15
C TYR A 25 7.82 29.07 35.30
N ALA A 26 7.67 27.91 34.69
CA ALA A 26 6.60 26.96 34.99
C ALA A 26 7.21 25.71 35.61
N PHE A 27 6.71 25.29 36.74
CA PHE A 27 7.08 24.07 37.44
C PHE A 27 5.96 23.06 37.33
N VAL A 28 6.23 21.95 36.68
CA VAL A 28 5.31 20.81 36.65
C VAL A 28 5.87 19.75 37.61
N PHE A 29 5.22 19.55 38.73
CA PHE A 29 5.61 18.57 39.72
C PHE A 29 4.92 17.22 39.48
N PRO A 30 5.59 16.09 39.74
CA PRO A 30 4.96 14.76 39.68
C PRO A 30 3.71 14.66 40.61
N ASN A 31 3.75 15.35 41.74
CA ASN A 31 2.66 15.44 42.71
C ASN A 31 2.85 16.68 43.63
N LEU A 32 1.84 17.51 43.78
CA LEU A 32 1.90 18.69 44.60
C LEU A 32 1.87 18.41 46.11
N ASN A 33 1.42 17.25 46.57
CA ASN A 33 1.41 16.91 47.99
C ASN A 33 2.81 16.88 48.63
N THR A 34 3.85 16.63 47.82
CA THR A 34 5.24 16.59 48.25
C THR A 34 6.08 17.77 47.72
N ALA A 35 5.46 18.62 46.90
CA ALA A 35 6.14 19.71 46.23
C ALA A 35 6.38 20.89 47.19
N THR A 36 7.48 21.58 46.97
CA THR A 36 7.87 22.74 47.78
C THR A 36 8.53 23.78 46.90
N LEU A 37 8.07 25.03 46.94
CA LEU A 37 8.81 26.16 46.38
C LEU A 37 9.74 26.73 47.46
N GLN A 38 11.05 26.77 47.21
CA GLN A 38 12.06 27.22 48.14
C GLN A 38 12.78 28.49 47.65
N THR A 39 13.26 29.32 48.55
CA THR A 39 14.12 30.43 48.18
C THR A 39 15.53 29.95 47.87
N ALA A 40 16.16 30.49 46.85
CA ALA A 40 17.48 30.06 46.36
C ALA A 40 18.62 30.30 47.39
N ASN A 41 18.48 31.29 48.27
CA ASN A 41 19.49 31.68 49.26
C ASN A 41 19.14 31.28 50.70
N GLY A 42 18.02 30.58 50.90
CA GLY A 42 17.53 30.18 52.23
C GLY A 42 17.02 31.32 53.09
N GLN A 43 16.94 32.57 52.60
CA GLN A 43 16.35 33.67 53.27
C GLN A 43 14.86 33.78 53.02
N MET A 44 14.13 34.48 53.95
CA MET A 44 12.69 34.68 53.76
C MET A 44 12.42 35.56 52.53
N ALA A 45 11.40 35.20 51.79
CA ALA A 45 10.78 36.00 50.74
C ALA A 45 9.32 36.26 51.09
N GLU A 46 8.76 37.37 50.63
CA GLU A 46 7.32 37.61 50.68
C GLU A 46 6.68 36.87 49.53
N TRP A 47 5.73 36.01 49.86
CA TRP A 47 5.03 35.17 48.87
C TRP A 47 3.62 35.66 48.64
N PHE A 48 3.22 35.63 47.37
CA PHE A 48 1.87 35.95 46.94
C PHE A 48 1.38 34.86 45.99
N LYS A 49 0.07 34.64 45.93
CA LYS A 49 -0.58 33.83 44.92
C LYS A 49 -1.59 34.65 44.16
N LEU A 50 -1.77 34.31 42.87
CA LEU A 50 -2.75 34.93 42.01
C LEU A 50 -4.06 34.11 42.07
N ASN A 51 -5.09 34.72 42.67
CA ASN A 51 -6.46 34.18 42.69
C ASN A 51 -7.41 35.32 42.28
N GLY A 52 -7.47 35.58 40.96
CA GLY A 52 -8.14 36.75 40.39
C GLY A 52 -7.43 38.06 40.70
N THR A 53 -6.93 38.25 41.93
CA THR A 53 -6.03 39.33 42.37
C THR A 53 -4.83 38.72 43.08
N LEU A 54 -3.73 39.49 43.18
CA LEU A 54 -2.52 39.09 43.88
C LEU A 54 -2.77 39.14 45.40
N GLN A 55 -2.80 37.97 46.04
CA GLN A 55 -3.05 37.83 47.48
C GLN A 55 -1.76 37.49 48.22
N SER A 56 -1.45 38.18 49.31
CA SER A 56 -0.31 37.87 50.17
C SER A 56 -0.55 36.57 50.95
N ILE A 57 0.47 35.69 50.95
CA ILE A 57 0.49 34.45 51.72
C ILE A 57 1.27 34.65 53.02
N GLY A 58 2.32 35.47 52.97
CA GLY A 58 3.23 35.72 54.09
C GLY A 58 4.70 35.64 53.69
N SER A 59 5.59 35.68 54.74
CA SER A 59 7.05 35.62 54.54
C SER A 59 7.58 34.28 54.99
N TYR A 60 8.15 33.51 54.03
CA TYR A 60 8.62 32.14 54.25
C TYR A 60 9.91 31.88 53.46
N THR A 61 10.72 30.94 53.94
CA THR A 61 11.87 30.39 53.19
C THR A 61 11.42 29.31 52.19
N ALA A 62 10.24 28.73 52.44
CA ALA A 62 9.65 27.72 51.57
C ALA A 62 8.12 27.74 51.67
N LEU A 63 7.44 27.49 50.56
CA LEU A 63 6.01 27.24 50.50
C LEU A 63 5.73 25.74 50.26
N THR A 64 4.84 25.22 51.09
CA THR A 64 4.20 23.91 50.92
C THR A 64 2.70 24.13 50.66
N GLN A 65 1.94 23.10 50.33
CA GLN A 65 0.52 23.21 50.03
C GLN A 65 0.25 24.13 48.83
N LEU A 66 0.86 23.75 47.70
CA LEU A 66 0.72 24.46 46.45
C LEU A 66 -0.58 24.07 45.76
N ASP A 67 -1.19 25.02 45.08
CA ASP A 67 -2.41 24.81 44.27
C ASP A 67 -2.04 24.61 42.79
N ASP A 68 -2.77 23.70 42.15
CA ASP A 68 -2.60 23.41 40.71
C ASP A 68 -2.97 24.63 39.84
N ALA A 69 -2.29 24.75 38.68
CA ALA A 69 -2.49 25.81 37.69
C ALA A 69 -2.42 27.25 38.31
N THR A 70 -1.65 27.43 39.37
CA THR A 70 -1.62 28.66 40.15
C THR A 70 -0.30 29.41 40.00
N VAL A 71 -0.38 30.72 39.80
CA VAL A 71 0.78 31.61 39.74
C VAL A 71 1.18 32.08 41.15
N TYR A 72 2.47 31.89 41.47
CA TYR A 72 3.09 32.36 42.69
C TYR A 72 4.12 33.44 42.40
N VAL A 73 4.24 34.41 43.28
CA VAL A 73 5.21 35.46 43.19
C VAL A 73 6.02 35.47 44.49
N ALA A 74 7.35 35.44 44.38
CA ALA A 74 8.27 35.60 45.49
C ALA A 74 9.01 36.93 45.37
N LYS A 75 8.98 37.74 46.41
CA LYS A 75 9.69 39.03 46.49
C LYS A 75 10.73 39.01 47.60
N GLN A 76 11.95 39.42 47.25
CA GLN A 76 13.08 39.57 48.22
C GLN A 76 13.84 40.87 47.94
N GLY A 77 13.56 41.89 48.73
CA GLY A 77 14.02 43.23 48.45
C GLY A 77 13.49 43.78 47.13
N THR A 78 14.36 44.03 46.16
CA THR A 78 14.01 44.56 44.85
C THR A 78 13.86 43.43 43.82
N GLN A 79 14.17 42.20 44.18
CA GLN A 79 14.08 41.05 43.31
C GLN A 79 12.70 40.42 43.38
N THR A 80 12.18 39.97 42.23
CA THR A 80 10.87 39.34 42.13
C THR A 80 10.95 38.21 41.13
N ASP A 81 10.55 37.00 41.52
CA ASP A 81 10.33 35.88 40.64
C ASP A 81 8.85 35.53 40.58
N THR A 82 8.42 35.17 39.41
CA THR A 82 7.05 34.76 39.13
C THR A 82 7.05 33.36 38.50
N VAL A 83 6.33 32.46 39.14
CA VAL A 83 6.25 31.04 38.69
C VAL A 83 4.81 30.59 38.62
N VAL A 84 4.53 29.69 37.71
CA VAL A 84 3.27 28.91 37.71
C VAL A 84 3.59 27.47 38.09
N VAL A 85 2.69 26.85 38.84
CA VAL A 85 2.84 25.50 39.38
C VAL A 85 1.73 24.62 38.85
N PHE A 86 2.08 23.40 38.43
CA PHE A 86 1.14 22.39 37.98
C PHE A 86 1.36 21.06 38.71
N ASP A 87 0.23 20.34 39.00
CA ASP A 87 0.23 18.98 39.49
C ASP A 87 0.04 18.00 38.33
N TYR A 88 1.12 17.29 37.94
CA TYR A 88 1.05 16.33 36.85
C TYR A 88 -0.05 15.27 37.00
N GLN A 89 -0.44 14.96 38.27
CA GLN A 89 -1.53 13.98 38.52
C GLN A 89 -2.86 14.35 37.87
N ASN A 90 -3.08 15.64 37.57
CA ASN A 90 -4.28 16.13 36.89
C ASN A 90 -4.18 16.08 35.34
N TYR A 91 -3.01 15.75 34.82
CA TYR A 91 -2.68 15.80 33.39
C TYR A 91 -2.09 14.49 32.87
N ARG A 92 -2.26 13.40 33.58
CA ARG A 92 -1.69 12.09 33.24
C ARG A 92 -2.35 11.48 32.00
N LEU A 93 -1.52 10.91 31.11
CA LEU A 93 -1.98 10.21 29.90
C LEU A 93 -2.67 8.88 30.22
N ASP A 94 -2.21 8.17 31.26
CA ASP A 94 -2.79 6.88 31.67
C ASP A 94 -4.23 6.97 32.20
N LYS A 95 -4.74 8.18 32.45
CA LYS A 95 -6.14 8.45 32.78
C LYS A 95 -7.01 8.75 31.55
N CYS A 96 -6.46 8.66 30.37
CA CYS A 96 -7.13 8.99 29.14
C CYS A 96 -7.31 7.76 28.24
N ASN A 97 -8.25 7.87 27.34
CA ASN A 97 -8.35 7.03 26.18
C ASN A 97 -7.71 7.75 24.99
N LEU A 98 -6.82 7.09 24.28
CA LEU A 98 -6.31 7.56 23.00
C LEU A 98 -7.26 7.09 21.90
N LEU A 99 -8.08 8.00 21.40
CA LEU A 99 -8.99 7.76 20.30
C LEU A 99 -8.23 7.95 19.00
N VAL A 100 -8.23 6.93 18.18
CA VAL A 100 -7.61 6.94 16.87
C VAL A 100 -8.70 6.78 15.83
N THR A 101 -8.82 7.76 14.95
CA THR A 101 -9.85 7.79 13.90
C THR A 101 -9.16 7.80 12.54
N PRO A 102 -9.18 6.67 11.82
CA PRO A 102 -8.62 6.60 10.48
C PRO A 102 -9.58 7.18 9.44
N THR A 103 -9.03 7.84 8.44
CA THR A 103 -9.68 8.19 7.19
C THR A 103 -8.86 7.65 6.01
N CYS A 104 -9.30 7.86 4.79
CA CYS A 104 -8.54 7.43 3.61
C CYS A 104 -7.18 8.12 3.46
N GLU A 105 -7.03 9.32 4.03
CA GLU A 105 -5.88 10.19 3.80
C GLU A 105 -5.04 10.42 5.05
N GLN A 106 -5.62 10.21 6.23
CA GLN A 106 -4.95 10.50 7.49
C GLN A 106 -5.51 9.68 8.65
N VAL A 107 -4.72 9.57 9.69
CA VAL A 107 -5.15 9.06 11.00
C VAL A 107 -5.10 10.22 11.98
N THR A 108 -6.24 10.55 12.58
CA THR A 108 -6.32 11.56 13.65
C THR A 108 -6.26 10.89 15.02
N MET A 109 -5.63 11.57 15.96
CA MET A 109 -5.47 11.11 17.34
C MET A 109 -5.96 12.17 18.30
N ASP A 110 -6.85 11.78 19.21
CA ASP A 110 -7.44 12.63 20.23
C ASP A 110 -7.37 11.94 21.60
N LEU A 111 -7.06 12.70 22.64
CA LEU A 111 -7.05 12.21 24.01
C LEU A 111 -8.35 12.62 24.71
N GLN A 112 -9.06 11.65 25.24
CA GLN A 112 -10.30 11.85 26.00
C GLN A 112 -10.12 11.36 27.44
N ASP A 113 -10.48 12.19 28.41
CA ASP A 113 -10.52 11.79 29.81
C ASP A 113 -11.55 10.66 30.02
N THR A 114 -11.16 9.61 30.73
CA THR A 114 -12.02 8.43 30.95
C THR A 114 -13.22 8.68 31.83
N VAL A 115 -13.16 9.69 32.68
CA VAL A 115 -14.21 10.01 33.67
C VAL A 115 -15.10 11.15 33.20
N ALA A 116 -14.48 12.26 32.77
CA ALA A 116 -15.22 13.47 32.35
C ALA A 116 -15.74 13.38 30.91
N GLN A 117 -15.23 12.47 30.10
CA GLN A 117 -15.48 12.37 28.65
C GLN A 117 -15.16 13.67 27.87
N ASP A 118 -14.36 14.54 28.50
CA ASP A 118 -13.85 15.76 27.92
C ASP A 118 -12.42 15.55 27.44
N TYR A 119 -11.91 16.48 26.61
CA TYR A 119 -10.51 16.46 26.20
C TYR A 119 -9.58 16.65 27.41
N LEU A 120 -8.44 15.96 27.38
CA LEU A 120 -7.43 16.08 28.42
C LEU A 120 -7.06 17.54 28.65
N LYS A 121 -7.04 17.92 29.95
CA LYS A 121 -6.61 19.27 30.35
C LYS A 121 -5.19 19.54 29.89
N THR A 122 -5.01 20.68 29.25
CA THR A 122 -3.70 21.22 28.90
C THR A 122 -3.14 22.03 30.12
N PHE A 123 -1.82 22.20 30.23
CA PHE A 123 -1.19 23.04 31.23
C PHE A 123 -1.56 24.51 30.98
N THR A 124 -2.76 24.89 31.37
CA THR A 124 -3.30 26.24 31.16
C THR A 124 -3.44 26.96 32.47
N TYR A 125 -2.95 28.18 32.52
CA TYR A 125 -3.05 29.05 33.69
C TYR A 125 -3.55 30.44 33.30
N LYS A 126 -4.01 31.20 34.31
CA LYS A 126 -4.47 32.57 34.14
C LYS A 126 -3.38 33.56 34.53
N THR A 127 -3.06 34.49 33.65
CA THR A 127 -2.09 35.55 33.85
C THR A 127 -2.65 36.72 34.72
N PHE A 128 -1.79 37.70 35.10
CA PHE A 128 -2.21 38.90 35.82
C PHE A 128 -3.24 39.74 35.05
N ASP A 129 -3.16 39.75 33.71
CA ASP A 129 -4.07 40.51 32.84
C ASP A 129 -5.38 39.75 32.64
N GLY A 130 -5.53 38.56 33.25
CA GLY A 130 -6.71 37.74 33.13
C GLY A 130 -6.78 36.86 31.87
N LEU A 131 -5.71 36.81 31.06
CA LEU A 131 -5.61 35.96 29.88
C LEU A 131 -5.25 34.53 30.29
N TYR A 132 -5.70 33.58 29.48
CA TYR A 132 -5.32 32.16 29.60
C TYR A 132 -4.13 31.88 28.72
N VAL A 133 -3.10 31.27 29.27
CA VAL A 133 -1.89 30.82 28.58
C VAL A 133 -1.78 29.31 28.71
N THR A 134 -1.64 28.61 27.56
CA THR A 134 -1.40 27.18 27.53
C THR A 134 0.06 26.90 27.24
N LEU A 135 0.68 26.05 28.07
CA LEU A 135 2.07 25.64 27.89
C LEU A 135 2.17 24.51 26.87
N PRO A 136 3.23 24.48 26.08
CA PRO A 136 3.50 23.35 25.18
C PRO A 136 3.71 22.06 26.00
N ARG A 137 3.12 20.98 25.57
CA ARG A 137 3.38 19.66 26.12
C ARG A 137 4.10 18.82 25.07
N GLN A 138 5.21 18.21 25.46
CA GLN A 138 5.98 17.35 24.56
C GLN A 138 5.59 15.90 24.78
N VAL A 139 5.08 15.28 23.74
CA VAL A 139 4.76 13.86 23.72
C VAL A 139 5.42 13.20 22.51
N THR A 140 5.80 11.95 22.65
CA THR A 140 6.18 11.12 21.51
C THR A 140 5.02 10.20 21.15
N VAL A 141 4.73 10.10 19.86
CA VAL A 141 3.78 9.13 19.35
C VAL A 141 4.55 8.04 18.60
N ARG A 142 4.40 6.82 19.08
CA ARG A 142 4.96 5.63 18.48
C ARG A 142 3.92 4.88 17.68
N HIS A 143 4.25 4.54 16.46
CA HIS A 143 3.46 3.66 15.59
C HIS A 143 4.39 2.87 14.65
N ASN A 144 3.86 1.84 14.02
CA ASN A 144 4.59 1.11 12.99
C ASN A 144 4.06 1.49 11.61
N ASN A 145 4.96 1.64 10.66
CA ASN A 145 4.61 1.68 9.25
C ASN A 145 4.59 0.25 8.71
N LEU A 146 3.52 -0.12 8.03
CA LEU A 146 3.32 -1.44 7.47
C LEU A 146 3.20 -1.37 5.95
N THR A 147 3.63 -2.43 5.29
CA THR A 147 3.41 -2.65 3.86
C THR A 147 2.73 -3.99 3.64
N TRP A 148 1.94 -4.08 2.57
CA TRP A 148 1.31 -5.34 2.18
C TRP A 148 2.26 -6.15 1.29
N GLN A 149 2.72 -7.30 1.79
CA GLN A 149 3.61 -8.21 1.07
C GLN A 149 3.21 -9.66 1.34
N GLU A 150 3.25 -10.51 0.31
CA GLU A 150 2.98 -11.93 0.43
C GLU A 150 1.66 -12.25 1.17
N ASP A 151 0.60 -11.49 0.83
CA ASP A 151 -0.73 -11.62 1.41
C ASP A 151 -0.81 -11.36 2.94
N ALA A 152 0.13 -10.57 3.46
CA ALA A 152 0.17 -10.15 4.86
C ALA A 152 0.71 -8.73 5.04
N TRP A 153 0.28 -8.07 6.13
CA TRP A 153 0.88 -6.82 6.57
C TRP A 153 2.21 -7.10 7.26
N GLN A 154 3.27 -6.45 6.81
CA GLN A 154 4.62 -6.57 7.39
C GLN A 154 5.09 -5.21 7.88
N ILE A 155 5.68 -5.18 9.09
CA ILE A 155 6.27 -3.98 9.65
C ILE A 155 7.54 -3.66 8.88
N ILE A 156 7.59 -2.45 8.29
CA ILE A 156 8.80 -1.95 7.60
C ILE A 156 9.63 -1.11 8.55
N GLU A 157 8.98 -0.31 9.39
CA GLU A 157 9.63 0.68 10.23
C GLU A 157 8.79 0.96 11.47
N GLN A 158 9.46 1.18 12.61
CA GLN A 158 8.83 1.77 13.79
C GLN A 158 9.21 3.25 13.84
N VAL A 159 8.20 4.10 13.93
CA VAL A 159 8.37 5.56 13.94
C VAL A 159 8.02 6.11 15.31
N ASP A 160 8.91 6.95 15.85
CA ASP A 160 8.66 7.77 17.03
C ASP A 160 8.63 9.25 16.60
N THR A 161 7.47 9.87 16.64
CA THR A 161 7.31 11.30 16.26
C THR A 161 7.12 12.15 17.49
N LEU A 162 7.98 13.18 17.65
CA LEU A 162 7.82 14.18 18.71
C LEU A 162 6.71 15.17 18.31
N MET A 163 5.77 15.39 19.23
CA MET A 163 4.64 16.29 19.05
C MET A 163 4.57 17.31 20.16
N LEU A 164 4.11 18.50 19.80
CA LEU A 164 3.93 19.62 20.75
C LEU A 164 2.45 19.85 21.10
N THR A 165 1.55 19.08 20.51
CA THR A 165 0.10 19.16 20.72
C THR A 165 -0.48 17.77 21.02
N LEU A 166 -1.60 17.75 21.71
CA LEU A 166 -2.31 16.51 22.05
C LEU A 166 -3.30 16.07 20.96
N HIS A 167 -3.56 16.95 20.01
CA HIS A 167 -4.33 16.64 18.79
C HIS A 167 -3.37 16.54 17.62
N HIS A 168 -3.38 15.44 16.92
CA HIS A 168 -2.49 15.26 15.80
C HIS A 168 -3.14 14.45 14.68
N ALA A 169 -2.75 14.78 13.45
CA ALA A 169 -3.08 14.01 12.27
C ALA A 169 -1.79 13.53 11.60
N ILE A 170 -1.70 12.23 11.35
CA ILE A 170 -0.64 11.62 10.55
C ILE A 170 -1.21 11.39 9.16
N LEU A 171 -0.61 12.02 8.15
CA LEU A 171 -0.99 11.80 6.76
C LEU A 171 -0.56 10.39 6.32
N LEU A 172 -1.46 9.71 5.65
CA LEU A 172 -1.18 8.41 5.05
C LEU A 172 -0.60 8.63 3.65
N GLU A 173 0.60 8.13 3.42
CA GLU A 173 1.09 7.99 2.05
C GLU A 173 0.32 6.86 1.35
N GLN A 174 0.15 6.98 0.02
CA GLN A 174 -0.58 5.97 -0.74
C GLN A 174 0.01 4.56 -0.52
N LYS A 175 -0.86 3.61 -0.16
CA LYS A 175 -0.53 2.19 0.05
C LYS A 175 0.26 1.86 1.33
N GLN A 176 0.38 2.78 2.24
CA GLN A 176 0.91 2.51 3.58
C GLN A 176 -0.23 2.28 4.57
N LEU A 177 -0.01 1.35 5.46
CA LEU A 177 -0.83 1.17 6.64
C LEU A 177 -0.02 1.60 7.84
N LEU A 178 -0.63 2.33 8.74
CA LEU A 178 -0.10 2.55 10.08
C LEU A 178 -0.59 1.43 11.00
N ASP A 179 0.17 1.16 12.05
CA ASP A 179 -0.12 0.09 13.00
C ASP A 179 -1.56 0.16 13.53
N ALA A 180 -2.06 -1.00 13.92
CA ALA A 180 -3.34 -1.11 14.59
C ALA A 180 -3.36 -0.38 15.94
N THR A 181 -2.20 -0.16 16.58
CA THR A 181 -2.08 0.49 17.86
C THR A 181 -1.09 1.64 17.85
N PHE A 182 -1.46 2.73 18.50
CA PHE A 182 -0.62 3.89 18.70
C PHE A 182 -0.31 4.05 20.18
N THR A 183 0.92 4.37 20.51
CA THR A 183 1.32 4.67 21.88
C THR A 183 1.78 6.11 21.97
N MET A 184 1.11 6.92 22.80
CA MET A 184 1.52 8.28 23.12
C MET A 184 2.18 8.29 24.49
N LYS A 185 3.41 8.83 24.57
CA LYS A 185 4.22 8.90 25.78
C LYS A 185 4.62 10.34 26.08
N ASP A 186 4.45 10.76 27.34
CA ASP A 186 4.98 12.04 27.81
C ASP A 186 6.51 11.98 27.89
N VAL A 187 7.18 13.02 27.37
CA VAL A 187 8.65 13.03 27.27
C VAL A 187 9.31 13.17 28.66
N PHE A 188 8.66 13.85 29.60
CA PHE A 188 9.30 14.20 30.89
C PHE A 188 8.90 13.24 32.03
N PHE A 189 7.66 12.77 32.01
CA PHE A 189 7.11 11.93 33.10
C PHE A 189 7.02 10.47 32.76
N GLU A 190 7.41 10.12 31.53
CA GLU A 190 7.40 8.73 31.00
C GLU A 190 6.05 8.02 31.05
N ASP A 191 4.99 8.77 31.33
CA ASP A 191 3.62 8.31 31.35
C ASP A 191 3.12 8.09 29.92
N SER A 192 2.30 7.06 29.72
CA SER A 192 1.87 6.68 28.38
C SER A 192 0.45 6.16 28.32
N VAL A 193 -0.16 6.29 27.16
CA VAL A 193 -1.44 5.69 26.80
C VAL A 193 -1.32 5.01 25.43
N THR A 194 -1.97 3.86 25.30
CA THR A 194 -2.03 3.12 24.04
C THR A 194 -3.47 3.12 23.55
N SER A 195 -3.67 3.31 22.24
CA SER A 195 -4.99 3.26 21.64
C SER A 195 -5.56 1.83 21.64
N ASN A 196 -6.88 1.73 21.51
CA ASN A 196 -7.51 0.51 21.05
C ASN A 196 -7.07 0.22 19.60
N GLU A 197 -7.33 -1.00 19.11
CA GLU A 197 -7.08 -1.31 17.71
C GLU A 197 -7.71 -0.27 16.78
N CYS A 198 -6.89 0.28 15.92
CA CYS A 198 -7.35 1.11 14.81
C CYS A 198 -7.47 0.21 13.58
N VAL A 199 -8.69 0.01 13.12
CA VAL A 199 -8.92 -0.73 11.87
C VAL A 199 -8.41 0.11 10.72
N ALA A 200 -7.37 -0.37 10.06
CA ALA A 200 -6.85 0.28 8.87
C ALA A 200 -7.88 0.23 7.75
N ILE A 201 -8.18 1.39 7.19
CA ILE A 201 -9.09 1.51 6.05
C ILE A 201 -8.35 1.71 4.72
N ALA A 202 -7.03 1.89 4.76
CA ALA A 202 -6.23 1.95 3.54
C ALA A 202 -6.24 0.60 2.80
N ILE A 203 -6.51 0.65 1.49
CA ILE A 203 -6.43 -0.52 0.62
C ILE A 203 -5.01 -0.62 0.09
N ALA A 204 -4.37 -1.75 0.35
CA ALA A 204 -3.10 -2.09 -0.28
C ALA A 204 -3.28 -3.31 -1.19
N HIS A 205 -2.47 -3.41 -2.23
CA HIS A 205 -2.43 -4.55 -3.12
C HIS A 205 -1.00 -4.81 -3.60
N ASN A 206 -0.67 -6.07 -3.85
CA ASN A 206 0.51 -6.40 -4.64
C ASN A 206 0.18 -6.09 -6.10
N ALA A 207 0.90 -5.16 -6.69
CA ALA A 207 0.70 -4.82 -8.08
C ALA A 207 0.87 -6.06 -8.96
N LYS A 208 -0.14 -6.38 -9.78
CA LYS A 208 0.00 -7.20 -10.96
C LYS A 208 0.17 -8.71 -10.75
N SER A 209 -0.74 -9.35 -10.05
CA SER A 209 -0.79 -10.80 -10.18
C SER A 209 -1.77 -11.22 -11.28
N PHE A 210 -1.25 -11.82 -12.30
CA PHE A 210 -2.02 -12.48 -13.35
C PHE A 210 -1.33 -13.78 -13.72
N THR A 211 -2.11 -14.74 -14.17
CA THR A 211 -1.63 -16.03 -14.66
C THR A 211 -2.25 -16.30 -16.03
N THR A 212 -1.43 -16.63 -17.01
CA THR A 212 -1.94 -17.13 -18.29
C THR A 212 -2.35 -18.57 -18.13
N LEU A 213 -3.60 -18.88 -18.46
CA LEU A 213 -4.10 -20.24 -18.42
C LEU A 213 -3.69 -20.98 -19.70
N ARG A 214 -2.83 -21.97 -19.53
CA ARG A 214 -2.38 -22.81 -20.65
C ARG A 214 -3.36 -23.95 -20.95
N GLY A 215 -3.68 -24.12 -22.25
CA GLY A 215 -4.07 -25.40 -22.73
C GLY A 215 -2.84 -26.30 -23.07
N ASN A 216 -3.02 -27.55 -23.39
CA ASN A 216 -1.93 -28.41 -23.83
C ASN A 216 -1.26 -27.85 -25.09
N LYS A 217 0.07 -27.79 -25.09
CA LYS A 217 0.85 -27.38 -26.25
C LYS A 217 0.62 -28.38 -27.37
N ARG A 218 0.23 -27.88 -28.55
CA ARG A 218 0.13 -28.71 -29.79
C ARG A 218 1.47 -28.71 -30.50
N GLU A 219 1.78 -29.81 -31.18
CA GLU A 219 2.97 -29.85 -32.01
C GLU A 219 2.93 -28.78 -33.12
N ASN A 220 4.07 -28.18 -33.41
CA ASN A 220 4.28 -27.10 -34.38
C ASN A 220 3.52 -25.78 -34.08
N GLU A 221 2.84 -25.65 -32.96
CA GLU A 221 2.23 -24.40 -32.56
C GLU A 221 3.30 -23.43 -32.03
N ALA A 222 3.46 -22.28 -32.71
CA ALA A 222 4.42 -21.27 -32.36
C ALA A 222 3.85 -20.34 -31.29
N GLU A 223 4.73 -19.89 -30.35
CA GLU A 223 4.47 -18.81 -29.41
C GLU A 223 3.18 -18.96 -28.59
N ARG A 224 2.96 -20.13 -28.02
CA ARG A 224 1.88 -20.26 -27.04
C ARG A 224 2.16 -19.41 -25.80
N PRO A 225 1.11 -18.85 -25.17
CA PRO A 225 1.28 -18.10 -23.93
C PRO A 225 2.03 -18.91 -22.89
N ILE A 226 3.04 -18.30 -22.28
CA ILE A 226 3.82 -18.90 -21.21
C ILE A 226 3.32 -18.30 -19.89
N GLU A 227 3.19 -19.11 -18.85
CA GLU A 227 3.04 -18.58 -17.49
C GLU A 227 4.29 -17.78 -17.18
N GLU A 228 4.20 -16.49 -17.03
CA GLU A 228 5.15 -15.58 -16.45
C GLU A 228 4.98 -14.16 -16.97
N SER A 229 5.66 -13.25 -16.40
CA SER A 229 5.78 -11.80 -16.51
C SER A 229 5.47 -11.11 -17.87
N THR A 230 5.35 -11.80 -18.97
CA THR A 230 4.99 -11.22 -20.26
C THR A 230 3.51 -11.41 -20.55
N ILE A 231 2.79 -10.30 -20.51
CA ILE A 231 1.38 -10.24 -20.90
C ILE A 231 1.29 -10.26 -22.44
N MET A 232 1.85 -11.30 -23.05
CA MET A 232 1.91 -11.43 -24.50
C MET A 232 1.61 -12.87 -24.92
N GLY A 233 0.77 -13.04 -25.90
CA GLY A 233 0.43 -14.38 -26.42
C GLY A 233 -0.33 -14.32 -27.72
N SER A 234 -0.89 -15.44 -28.14
CA SER A 234 -1.71 -15.54 -29.34
C SER A 234 -3.17 -15.85 -28.97
N ALA A 235 -4.12 -15.39 -29.77
CA ALA A 235 -5.54 -15.64 -29.56
C ALA A 235 -5.89 -17.13 -29.70
N PRO A 236 -6.81 -17.67 -28.90
CA PRO A 236 -7.42 -17.06 -27.74
C PRO A 236 -6.46 -17.04 -26.56
N LEU A 237 -6.22 -15.86 -26.02
CA LEU A 237 -5.36 -15.67 -24.84
C LEU A 237 -6.22 -15.64 -23.58
N ASN A 238 -6.08 -16.65 -22.75
CA ASN A 238 -6.87 -16.81 -21.52
C ASN A 238 -6.02 -16.41 -20.32
N ILE A 239 -6.44 -15.37 -19.59
CA ILE A 239 -5.73 -14.83 -18.45
C ILE A 239 -6.63 -14.87 -17.23
N LEU A 240 -6.05 -15.24 -16.08
CA LEU A 240 -6.64 -15.12 -14.76
C LEU A 240 -6.02 -13.92 -14.06
N PHE A 241 -6.83 -12.95 -13.71
CA PHE A 241 -6.46 -11.77 -12.95
C PHE A 241 -6.84 -11.95 -11.49
N LYS A 242 -5.95 -11.53 -10.58
CA LYS A 242 -6.19 -11.54 -9.14
C LYS A 242 -5.87 -10.17 -8.56
N ALA A 243 -6.74 -9.68 -7.69
CA ALA A 243 -6.54 -8.39 -7.05
C ALA A 243 -5.39 -8.41 -6.04
N ASN A 244 -5.17 -9.52 -5.32
CA ASN A 244 -4.20 -9.66 -4.22
C ASN A 244 -4.20 -8.43 -3.29
N ALA A 245 -5.40 -7.97 -2.96
CA ALA A 245 -5.60 -6.80 -2.12
C ALA A 245 -5.60 -7.18 -0.64
N SER A 246 -5.35 -6.18 0.22
CA SER A 246 -5.51 -6.34 1.66
C SER A 246 -6.96 -6.63 2.03
N PRO A 247 -7.23 -7.22 3.21
CA PRO A 247 -8.59 -7.52 3.66
C PRO A 247 -9.51 -6.29 3.78
N ALA A 248 -8.95 -5.07 3.72
CA ALA A 248 -9.74 -3.85 3.71
C ALA A 248 -10.52 -3.64 2.40
N ALA A 249 -10.12 -4.25 1.30
CA ALA A 249 -10.83 -4.16 0.02
C ALA A 249 -12.08 -5.05 0.04
N GLU A 250 -13.24 -4.46 -0.24
CA GLU A 250 -14.54 -5.14 -0.23
C GLU A 250 -15.18 -5.19 -1.62
N TYR A 251 -15.01 -4.14 -2.40
CA TYR A 251 -15.58 -4.00 -3.73
C TYR A 251 -14.48 -3.96 -4.77
N TYR A 252 -14.71 -4.67 -5.88
CA TYR A 252 -13.75 -4.82 -6.96
C TYR A 252 -14.46 -4.56 -8.27
N THR A 253 -13.89 -3.72 -9.12
CA THR A 253 -14.40 -3.43 -10.46
C THR A 253 -13.27 -3.53 -11.48
N TRP A 254 -13.34 -4.55 -12.33
CA TRP A 254 -12.42 -4.77 -13.42
C TRP A 254 -12.97 -4.19 -14.70
N THR A 255 -12.19 -3.37 -15.40
CA THR A 255 -12.56 -2.81 -16.69
C THR A 255 -11.56 -3.26 -17.75
N PHE A 256 -12.06 -3.90 -18.80
CA PHE A 256 -11.28 -4.42 -19.92
C PHE A 256 -11.44 -3.50 -21.11
N TRP A 257 -10.32 -3.05 -21.67
CA TRP A 257 -10.29 -2.10 -22.78
C TRP A 257 -9.55 -2.68 -23.97
N ARG A 258 -10.03 -2.31 -25.18
CA ARG A 258 -9.29 -2.45 -26.43
C ARG A 258 -9.23 -1.07 -27.09
N PHE A 259 -8.04 -0.48 -27.17
CA PHE A 259 -7.89 0.95 -27.48
C PHE A 259 -8.69 1.80 -26.48
N GLU A 260 -9.67 2.55 -26.94
CA GLU A 260 -10.57 3.38 -26.12
C GLU A 260 -11.97 2.74 -25.91
N GLU A 261 -12.20 1.54 -26.45
CA GLU A 261 -13.46 0.83 -26.33
C GLU A 261 -13.48 -0.03 -25.06
N GLN A 262 -14.48 0.17 -24.22
CA GLN A 262 -14.72 -0.68 -23.06
C GLN A 262 -15.39 -1.98 -23.53
N LEU A 263 -14.72 -3.10 -23.37
CA LEU A 263 -15.21 -4.42 -23.78
C LEU A 263 -16.07 -5.09 -22.72
N ALA A 264 -15.69 -4.97 -21.47
CA ALA A 264 -16.37 -5.61 -20.36
C ALA A 264 -16.10 -4.89 -19.04
N LEU A 265 -17.05 -5.02 -18.12
CA LEU A 265 -16.96 -4.68 -16.72
C LEU A 265 -17.27 -5.92 -15.91
N ARG A 266 -16.48 -6.21 -14.89
CA ARG A 266 -16.62 -7.38 -14.01
C ARG A 266 -16.40 -6.98 -12.56
N GLU A 267 -17.03 -7.71 -11.66
CA GLU A 267 -16.93 -7.53 -10.22
C GLU A 267 -16.43 -8.85 -9.62
N ASP A 268 -15.63 -8.82 -8.62
CA ASP A 268 -15.04 -9.91 -7.85
C ASP A 268 -13.52 -9.71 -7.68
N ASN A 269 -12.93 -10.37 -6.71
CA ASN A 269 -11.49 -10.27 -6.45
C ASN A 269 -10.63 -11.06 -7.46
N GLU A 270 -11.24 -11.94 -8.24
CA GLU A 270 -10.59 -12.77 -9.26
C GLU A 270 -11.42 -12.81 -10.53
N GLN A 271 -10.81 -12.54 -11.68
CA GLN A 271 -11.48 -12.52 -12.97
C GLN A 271 -10.73 -13.31 -14.01
N ARG A 272 -11.47 -14.16 -14.74
CA ARG A 272 -10.98 -14.83 -15.94
C ARG A 272 -11.49 -14.09 -17.16
N TYR A 273 -10.58 -13.76 -18.08
CA TYR A 273 -10.91 -13.11 -19.33
C TYR A 273 -10.19 -13.79 -20.51
N VAL A 274 -10.91 -13.97 -21.62
CA VAL A 274 -10.40 -14.56 -22.86
C VAL A 274 -10.34 -13.47 -23.92
N PHE A 275 -9.15 -13.18 -24.40
CA PHE A 275 -8.91 -12.25 -25.49
C PHE A 275 -8.94 -13.02 -26.81
N GLU A 276 -10.05 -12.93 -27.53
CA GLU A 276 -10.30 -13.75 -28.74
C GLU A 276 -9.71 -13.15 -30.01
N GLN A 277 -9.49 -11.83 -30.02
CA GLN A 277 -8.96 -11.11 -31.17
C GLN A 277 -7.55 -10.60 -30.92
N ASN A 278 -6.78 -10.41 -32.00
CA ASN A 278 -5.50 -9.75 -31.95
C ASN A 278 -5.63 -8.28 -31.54
N GLY A 279 -4.60 -7.72 -30.95
CA GLY A 279 -4.54 -6.31 -30.56
C GLY A 279 -3.85 -6.08 -29.23
N THR A 280 -3.85 -4.82 -28.82
CA THR A 280 -3.36 -4.39 -27.50
C THR A 280 -4.55 -4.09 -26.62
N TYR A 281 -4.55 -4.64 -25.42
CA TYR A 281 -5.61 -4.50 -24.44
C TYR A 281 -5.03 -3.92 -23.14
N LYS A 282 -5.88 -3.24 -22.40
CA LYS A 282 -5.60 -2.69 -21.09
C LYS A 282 -6.62 -3.21 -20.10
N VAL A 283 -6.21 -3.45 -18.86
CA VAL A 283 -7.10 -3.86 -17.79
C VAL A 283 -6.87 -2.95 -16.60
N ASP A 284 -7.92 -2.30 -16.17
CA ASP A 284 -7.95 -1.46 -14.98
C ASP A 284 -8.71 -2.20 -13.88
N LEU A 285 -8.20 -2.10 -12.65
CA LEU A 285 -8.86 -2.58 -11.45
C LEU A 285 -9.06 -1.41 -10.50
N HIS A 286 -10.31 -1.16 -10.17
CA HIS A 286 -10.76 -0.27 -9.11
C HIS A 286 -11.16 -1.09 -7.90
N MET A 287 -10.65 -0.74 -6.72
CA MET A 287 -10.99 -1.38 -5.45
C MET A 287 -11.48 -0.32 -4.48
N GLU A 288 -12.51 -0.66 -3.71
CA GLU A 288 -13.11 0.25 -2.73
C GLU A 288 -13.50 -0.52 -1.47
N ASN A 289 -13.55 0.15 -0.32
CA ASN A 289 -14.08 -0.39 0.92
C ASN A 289 -15.41 0.27 1.31
N ALA A 290 -16.06 -0.23 2.37
CA ALA A 290 -17.32 0.32 2.88
C ALA A 290 -17.21 1.79 3.36
N ALA A 291 -16.00 2.28 3.65
CA ALA A 291 -15.75 3.67 4.04
C ALA A 291 -15.55 4.62 2.83
N GLY A 292 -15.59 4.10 1.59
CA GLY A 292 -15.38 4.86 0.37
C GLY A 292 -13.90 5.14 0.04
N CYS A 293 -12.97 4.46 0.71
CA CYS A 293 -11.55 4.55 0.34
C CYS A 293 -11.28 3.69 -0.88
N ALA A 294 -10.73 4.30 -1.92
CA ALA A 294 -10.48 3.64 -3.19
C ALA A 294 -8.99 3.51 -3.51
N CYS A 295 -8.67 2.50 -4.29
CA CYS A 295 -7.35 2.28 -4.84
C CYS A 295 -7.47 1.77 -6.28
N ASP A 296 -6.80 2.45 -7.20
CA ASP A 296 -6.81 2.12 -8.61
C ASP A 296 -5.47 1.50 -9.03
N THR A 297 -5.53 0.53 -9.92
CA THR A 297 -4.36 -0.01 -10.57
C THR A 297 -4.63 -0.33 -12.04
N THR A 298 -3.65 -0.07 -12.88
CA THR A 298 -3.68 -0.44 -14.29
C THR A 298 -2.62 -1.51 -14.53
N PHE A 299 -3.02 -2.61 -15.16
CA PHE A 299 -2.10 -3.64 -15.59
C PHE A 299 -1.36 -3.20 -16.86
N ALA A 300 -0.14 -3.72 -17.03
CA ALA A 300 0.61 -3.47 -18.26
C ALA A 300 -0.16 -3.95 -19.49
N ASP A 301 0.15 -3.37 -20.64
CA ASP A 301 -0.49 -3.72 -21.90
C ASP A 301 -0.42 -5.22 -22.18
N ILE A 302 -1.57 -5.78 -22.57
CA ILE A 302 -1.71 -7.18 -22.95
C ILE A 302 -1.69 -7.22 -24.47
N VAL A 303 -0.66 -7.84 -25.04
CA VAL A 303 -0.48 -7.94 -26.50
C VAL A 303 -0.90 -9.30 -26.99
N VAL A 304 -1.99 -9.34 -27.75
CA VAL A 304 -2.48 -10.54 -28.43
C VAL A 304 -2.04 -10.51 -29.89
N LYS A 305 -1.16 -11.44 -30.25
CA LYS A 305 -0.59 -11.53 -31.59
C LYS A 305 -1.58 -12.09 -32.60
N GLU A 306 -1.45 -11.67 -33.86
CA GLU A 306 -2.22 -12.21 -34.97
C GLU A 306 -1.98 -13.70 -35.15
N SER A 307 -2.96 -14.39 -35.75
CA SER A 307 -2.76 -15.73 -36.25
C SER A 307 -1.65 -15.78 -37.32
N MET A 308 -1.06 -16.92 -37.49
CA MET A 308 0.05 -17.09 -38.44
C MET A 308 0.04 -18.49 -39.02
N MET A 309 0.44 -18.62 -40.28
CA MET A 309 0.68 -19.89 -40.91
C MET A 309 1.91 -19.80 -41.82
N MET A 310 2.83 -20.75 -41.67
CA MET A 310 4.00 -20.92 -42.51
C MET A 310 4.05 -22.36 -43.04
N VAL A 311 4.25 -22.50 -44.33
CA VAL A 311 4.25 -23.80 -45.01
C VAL A 311 5.66 -24.06 -45.51
N PRO A 312 6.32 -25.18 -45.13
CA PRO A 312 7.60 -25.57 -45.68
C PRO A 312 7.43 -26.04 -47.12
N ASN A 313 8.50 -25.93 -47.92
CA ASN A 313 8.51 -26.36 -49.31
C ASN A 313 9.27 -27.67 -49.54
N VAL A 314 9.80 -28.29 -48.49
CA VAL A 314 10.54 -29.56 -48.55
C VAL A 314 10.41 -30.33 -47.24
N PHE A 315 10.36 -31.66 -47.34
CA PHE A 315 10.48 -32.56 -46.21
C PHE A 315 11.22 -33.84 -46.60
N THR A 316 11.76 -34.54 -45.61
CA THR A 316 12.70 -35.66 -45.84
C THR A 316 12.31 -36.88 -44.99
N PRO A 317 11.29 -37.63 -45.38
CA PRO A 317 10.78 -38.77 -44.61
C PRO A 317 11.72 -39.99 -44.69
N ASN A 318 12.90 -39.85 -44.09
CA ASN A 318 13.96 -40.88 -44.05
C ASN A 318 14.01 -41.65 -42.74
N GLY A 319 13.27 -41.20 -41.72
CA GLY A 319 13.15 -41.85 -40.41
C GLY A 319 14.26 -41.43 -39.41
N ASP A 320 14.90 -40.29 -39.62
CA ASP A 320 15.93 -39.75 -38.73
C ASP A 320 15.36 -38.84 -37.58
N GLY A 321 14.04 -38.67 -37.57
CA GLY A 321 13.32 -37.85 -36.63
C GLY A 321 13.32 -36.34 -36.94
N LYS A 322 13.84 -35.94 -38.12
CA LYS A 322 13.89 -34.55 -38.56
C LYS A 322 13.21 -34.38 -39.90
N ASN A 323 12.22 -33.48 -39.98
CA ASN A 323 11.48 -33.21 -41.19
C ASN A 323 10.88 -34.48 -41.86
N ASP A 324 10.58 -35.50 -41.07
CA ASP A 324 9.98 -36.78 -41.55
C ASP A 324 8.51 -36.63 -41.99
N GLU A 325 7.90 -35.50 -41.61
CA GLU A 325 6.54 -35.17 -42.03
C GLU A 325 6.48 -33.77 -42.63
N PHE A 326 5.66 -33.59 -43.63
CA PHE A 326 5.26 -32.29 -44.12
C PHE A 326 4.26 -31.67 -43.14
N ARG A 327 4.70 -30.74 -42.30
CA ARG A 327 3.90 -30.07 -41.29
C ARG A 327 3.94 -28.57 -41.47
N VAL A 328 2.82 -27.91 -41.24
CA VAL A 328 2.77 -26.45 -41.18
C VAL A 328 3.23 -25.95 -39.80
N ALA A 329 3.93 -24.82 -39.75
CA ALA A 329 4.09 -24.05 -38.52
C ALA A 329 2.93 -23.07 -38.44
N TYR A 330 2.27 -22.99 -37.28
CA TYR A 330 1.06 -22.20 -37.13
C TYR A 330 0.97 -21.56 -35.77
N ARG A 331 0.11 -20.55 -35.66
CA ARG A 331 -0.25 -19.87 -34.42
C ARG A 331 -1.72 -19.48 -34.51
N SER A 332 -2.51 -19.81 -33.47
CA SER A 332 -3.91 -19.40 -33.32
C SER A 332 -4.79 -19.74 -34.56
N ILE A 333 -4.68 -20.96 -35.08
CA ILE A 333 -5.52 -21.45 -36.14
C ILE A 333 -6.70 -22.23 -35.53
N GLY A 334 -7.91 -21.76 -35.80
CA GLY A 334 -9.17 -22.37 -35.36
C GLY A 334 -9.69 -23.46 -36.32
N GLU A 335 -9.70 -23.16 -37.61
CA GLU A 335 -10.12 -24.10 -38.66
C GLU A 335 -8.96 -24.35 -39.60
N PHE A 336 -8.79 -25.60 -40.04
CA PHE A 336 -7.71 -25.97 -40.93
C PHE A 336 -8.07 -27.15 -41.78
N HIS A 337 -7.78 -27.06 -43.05
CA HIS A 337 -7.82 -28.19 -43.96
C HIS A 337 -6.69 -28.08 -44.99
N CYS A 338 -5.91 -29.14 -45.15
CA CYS A 338 -4.87 -29.26 -46.16
C CYS A 338 -5.11 -30.47 -47.04
N TRP A 339 -4.95 -30.29 -48.34
CA TRP A 339 -4.96 -31.32 -49.35
C TRP A 339 -3.61 -31.38 -50.06
N VAL A 340 -3.11 -32.58 -50.33
CA VAL A 340 -1.89 -32.81 -51.08
C VAL A 340 -2.21 -33.55 -52.36
N PHE A 341 -1.66 -33.10 -53.47
CA PHE A 341 -1.89 -33.62 -54.80
C PHE A 341 -0.55 -34.04 -55.44
N ASN A 342 -0.60 -35.08 -56.28
CA ASN A 342 0.53 -35.46 -57.14
C ASN A 342 0.59 -34.53 -58.37
N ARG A 343 1.64 -34.71 -59.20
CA ARG A 343 1.85 -33.92 -60.45
C ARG A 343 0.73 -34.04 -61.50
N TRP A 344 -0.13 -35.01 -61.36
CA TRP A 344 -1.27 -35.22 -62.27
C TRP A 344 -2.59 -34.69 -61.74
N GLY A 345 -2.54 -34.00 -60.58
CA GLY A 345 -3.70 -33.39 -59.92
C GLY A 345 -4.55 -34.36 -59.11
N HIS A 346 -4.10 -35.62 -58.91
CA HIS A 346 -4.81 -36.54 -58.02
C HIS A 346 -4.48 -36.27 -56.58
N GLN A 347 -5.51 -36.14 -55.72
CA GLN A 347 -5.35 -36.00 -54.29
C GLN A 347 -4.74 -37.30 -53.71
N VAL A 348 -3.65 -37.15 -52.94
CA VAL A 348 -2.93 -38.28 -52.35
C VAL A 348 -3.03 -38.30 -50.82
N PHE A 349 -3.29 -37.16 -50.20
CA PHE A 349 -3.46 -37.05 -48.76
C PHE A 349 -4.32 -35.83 -48.40
N SER A 350 -4.97 -35.86 -47.23
CA SER A 350 -5.60 -34.68 -46.62
C SER A 350 -5.76 -34.84 -45.13
N TRP A 351 -5.74 -33.69 -44.40
CA TRP A 351 -5.95 -33.66 -42.96
C TRP A 351 -6.51 -32.32 -42.53
N THR A 352 -7.10 -32.30 -41.30
CA THR A 352 -7.80 -31.13 -40.74
C THR A 352 -7.23 -30.63 -39.39
N ASP A 353 -6.20 -31.25 -38.87
CA ASP A 353 -5.54 -30.84 -37.63
C ASP A 353 -4.18 -30.24 -37.96
N PRO A 354 -3.95 -28.94 -37.79
CA PRO A 354 -2.68 -28.30 -38.15
C PRO A 354 -1.48 -28.85 -37.37
N ALA A 355 -1.71 -29.53 -36.21
CA ALA A 355 -0.65 -30.19 -35.47
C ALA A 355 -0.13 -31.46 -36.15
N LYS A 356 -0.87 -32.03 -37.09
CA LYS A 356 -0.49 -33.24 -37.88
C LYS A 356 0.17 -32.85 -39.17
N GLY A 357 0.72 -33.85 -39.83
CA GLY A 357 1.36 -33.71 -41.13
C GLY A 357 1.22 -34.93 -41.99
N TRP A 358 1.76 -34.86 -43.23
CA TRP A 358 1.84 -35.97 -44.15
C TRP A 358 3.22 -36.66 -44.03
N ASP A 359 3.25 -37.96 -43.75
CA ASP A 359 4.45 -38.77 -43.57
C ASP A 359 5.07 -39.27 -44.89
N GLY A 360 4.61 -38.75 -46.02
CA GLY A 360 5.11 -39.15 -47.33
C GLY A 360 4.66 -40.54 -47.77
N LYS A 361 3.54 -41.05 -47.22
CA LYS A 361 2.92 -42.32 -47.71
C LYS A 361 1.60 -42.06 -48.40
N ILE A 362 1.30 -42.90 -49.37
CA ILE A 362 0.04 -42.97 -50.08
C ILE A 362 -0.51 -44.39 -49.88
N ASN A 363 -1.69 -44.53 -49.29
CA ASN A 363 -2.29 -45.83 -48.95
C ASN A 363 -1.31 -46.79 -48.24
N GLY A 364 -0.52 -46.27 -47.28
CA GLY A 364 0.43 -47.01 -46.47
C GLY A 364 1.76 -47.35 -47.17
N LYS A 365 1.93 -47.03 -48.43
CA LYS A 365 3.16 -47.25 -49.20
C LYS A 365 3.94 -45.93 -49.37
N LYS A 366 5.26 -46.01 -49.43
CA LYS A 366 6.11 -44.82 -49.64
C LYS A 366 5.74 -44.15 -50.98
N ALA A 367 5.42 -42.88 -50.94
CA ALA A 367 5.21 -42.06 -52.13
C ALA A 367 6.56 -41.87 -52.88
N PRO A 368 6.58 -41.80 -54.21
CA PRO A 368 7.79 -41.51 -54.99
C PRO A 368 8.41 -40.15 -54.60
N ASP A 369 9.72 -40.06 -54.62
CA ASP A 369 10.41 -38.78 -54.45
C ASP A 369 10.05 -37.83 -55.62
N GLY A 370 9.96 -36.51 -55.30
CA GLY A 370 9.61 -35.51 -56.30
C GLY A 370 8.67 -34.43 -55.77
N ALA A 371 8.13 -33.65 -56.69
CA ALA A 371 7.23 -32.55 -56.39
C ALA A 371 5.79 -33.01 -56.23
N TYR A 372 5.17 -32.50 -55.17
CA TYR A 372 3.74 -32.57 -54.86
C TYR A 372 3.22 -31.13 -54.70
N TYR A 373 1.91 -30.99 -54.71
CA TYR A 373 1.27 -29.68 -54.57
C TYR A 373 0.32 -29.70 -53.38
N TYR A 374 0.22 -28.58 -52.67
CA TYR A 374 -0.74 -28.45 -51.58
C TYR A 374 -1.74 -27.34 -51.85
N ILE A 375 -2.93 -27.49 -51.29
CA ILE A 375 -3.92 -26.43 -51.07
C ILE A 375 -4.26 -26.47 -49.61
N ILE A 376 -4.25 -25.28 -48.96
CA ILE A 376 -4.65 -25.10 -47.58
C ILE A 376 -5.73 -24.03 -47.51
N GLU A 377 -6.82 -24.38 -46.82
CA GLU A 377 -7.83 -23.43 -46.35
C GLU A 377 -7.81 -23.47 -44.82
N ALA A 378 -7.67 -22.30 -44.21
CA ALA A 378 -7.65 -22.19 -42.77
C ALA A 378 -8.24 -20.85 -42.32
N VAL A 379 -8.73 -20.81 -41.08
CA VAL A 379 -9.23 -19.60 -40.45
C VAL A 379 -8.53 -19.43 -39.08
N GLY A 380 -7.91 -18.29 -38.89
CA GLY A 380 -7.36 -17.90 -37.58
C GLY A 380 -8.46 -17.66 -36.55
N THR A 381 -8.14 -17.81 -35.27
CA THR A 381 -9.08 -17.48 -34.19
C THR A 381 -9.41 -15.96 -34.15
N ASP A 382 -8.61 -15.16 -34.83
CA ASP A 382 -8.81 -13.73 -35.07
C ASP A 382 -9.66 -13.42 -36.32
N GLY A 383 -10.19 -14.48 -37.00
CA GLY A 383 -11.00 -14.36 -38.19
C GLY A 383 -10.22 -14.20 -39.50
N ILE A 384 -8.89 -14.18 -39.47
CA ILE A 384 -8.06 -14.10 -40.70
C ILE A 384 -8.20 -15.39 -41.50
N VAL A 385 -8.54 -15.25 -42.78
CA VAL A 385 -8.71 -16.39 -43.71
C VAL A 385 -7.43 -16.63 -44.49
N TYR A 386 -6.91 -17.85 -44.44
CA TYR A 386 -5.74 -18.29 -45.16
C TYR A 386 -6.15 -19.20 -46.33
N LYS A 387 -5.81 -18.81 -47.55
CA LYS A 387 -5.95 -19.63 -48.74
C LYS A 387 -4.58 -19.75 -49.39
N LEU A 388 -3.87 -20.82 -49.03
CA LEU A 388 -2.48 -21.03 -49.48
C LEU A 388 -2.40 -22.18 -50.47
N LYS A 389 -1.51 -22.06 -51.44
CA LYS A 389 -1.19 -23.09 -52.38
C LYS A 389 0.27 -23.02 -52.76
N GLY A 390 0.86 -24.16 -53.04
CA GLY A 390 2.28 -24.23 -53.42
C GLY A 390 2.72 -25.65 -53.73
N ASP A 391 4.03 -25.80 -53.89
CA ASP A 391 4.69 -27.07 -54.12
C ASP A 391 5.43 -27.57 -52.87
N ILE A 392 5.58 -28.87 -52.77
CA ILE A 392 6.31 -29.59 -51.76
C ILE A 392 7.29 -30.54 -52.42
N ASN A 393 8.52 -30.50 -52.05
CA ASN A 393 9.52 -31.46 -52.50
C ASN A 393 9.72 -32.57 -51.48
N LEU A 394 9.36 -33.77 -51.82
CA LEU A 394 9.62 -34.98 -51.05
C LEU A 394 10.95 -35.58 -51.48
N ILE A 395 11.92 -35.63 -50.55
CA ILE A 395 13.29 -36.10 -50.81
C ILE A 395 13.69 -37.12 -49.74
N ARG A 396 14.02 -38.33 -50.09
CA ARG A 396 14.47 -39.34 -49.11
C ARG A 396 15.99 -39.54 -49.09
N GLY A 397 16.74 -38.81 -49.90
CA GLY A 397 18.18 -39.00 -50.00
C GLY A 397 18.50 -40.41 -50.53
N GLY A 398 18.93 -40.53 -51.77
CA GLY A 398 19.41 -41.81 -52.27
C GLY A 398 20.62 -42.28 -51.46
N LYS A 399 20.61 -43.60 -51.06
CA LYS A 399 21.85 -44.28 -50.66
C LYS A 399 22.74 -44.37 -51.84
#